data_15d50b5d5b8fa2371974f614979fa49f
#
_entry.id   15d50b5d5b8fa2371974f614979fa49f
#
_cell.length_a   1.000
_cell.length_b   1.000
_cell.length_c   1.000
_cell.angle_alpha   90.00
_cell.angle_beta   90.00
_cell.angle_gamma   90.00
#
_symmetry.space_group_name_H-M   'P 1'
#
loop_
_entity.id
_entity.type
_entity.pdbx_description
1 polymer ?
#
loop_
_entity_poly.entity_id
_entity_poly.type
_entity_poly.pdbx_seq_one_letter_code
_entity_poly.pdbx_strand_id
1 'polypeptide(L)'
;LDYQDAVVVSDTSFTLYNDSAKELAQRQHSFSSPVLRTDGSLAVVYHQEGTGIRIESASETLTSRNLEQKIISASVSSSGVYAALTQSKNYLGELTVYLSDDTEKYKYYFSEWYPVDISLSADGTWGAVTGIAAQDGTVKSVVYIFDFNQEEPKAKFEFSDNLLLSIRCLESGNVAAIGNRGASIMIPAAQEKIDYDYQGKTLSTFQLDPYYGMVLALAQSEDGRNCTVVRIDNQGKTAMEYPVARKVTSIGYNNGVAGILSSGRIYTYSDLGEETGAYDAGNDAKKILLYSNSQAYVLGVSEIRQVFFS
;
A
#
# COMPACT_ATOMS: atom_id res chain seq x y z
N LEU A 1 15.78 -6.79 -2.58
CA LEU A 1 14.92 -6.76 -3.77
C LEU A 1 15.45 -5.65 -4.66
N ASP A 2 16.07 -6.01 -5.79
CA ASP A 2 16.36 -4.99 -6.80
C ASP A 2 15.03 -4.46 -7.34
N TYR A 3 15.00 -3.22 -7.83
CA TYR A 3 13.80 -2.60 -8.41
C TYR A 3 13.14 -3.40 -9.55
N GLN A 4 13.71 -4.54 -9.89
CA GLN A 4 13.33 -5.40 -11.00
C GLN A 4 12.70 -6.73 -10.55
N ASP A 5 12.67 -7.01 -9.26
CA ASP A 5 12.17 -8.27 -8.74
C ASP A 5 10.71 -8.17 -8.31
N ALA A 6 9.96 -9.24 -8.52
CA ALA A 6 8.61 -9.39 -7.99
C ALA A 6 8.60 -10.33 -6.79
N VAL A 7 7.83 -9.99 -5.78
CA VAL A 7 7.63 -10.83 -4.59
C VAL A 7 6.19 -11.29 -4.53
N VAL A 8 6.02 -12.58 -4.30
CA VAL A 8 4.71 -13.20 -4.04
C VAL A 8 4.74 -13.89 -2.69
N VAL A 9 3.72 -13.68 -1.89
CA VAL A 9 3.50 -14.41 -0.65
C VAL A 9 2.25 -15.27 -0.78
N SER A 10 2.37 -16.53 -0.37
CA SER A 10 1.28 -17.48 -0.21
C SER A 10 1.13 -17.84 1.27
N ASP A 11 0.17 -18.68 1.63
CA ASP A 11 -0.01 -19.15 3.02
C ASP A 11 1.18 -19.95 3.56
N THR A 12 2.10 -20.39 2.68
CA THR A 12 3.22 -21.26 3.05
C THR A 12 4.58 -20.73 2.67
N SER A 13 4.65 -19.74 1.77
CA SER A 13 5.94 -19.31 1.23
C SER A 13 5.99 -17.83 0.85
N PHE A 14 7.17 -17.27 1.01
CA PHE A 14 7.64 -16.05 0.37
C PHE A 14 8.48 -16.47 -0.85
N THR A 15 8.14 -15.98 -2.03
CA THR A 15 8.84 -16.33 -3.27
C THR A 15 9.26 -15.08 -4.02
N LEU A 16 10.52 -15.03 -4.40
CA LEU A 16 11.14 -13.98 -5.18
C LEU A 16 11.29 -14.40 -6.63
N TYR A 17 10.87 -13.54 -7.55
CA TYR A 17 10.98 -13.72 -8.99
C TYR A 17 11.79 -12.60 -9.62
N ASN A 18 12.63 -12.91 -10.60
CA ASN A 18 13.35 -11.91 -11.38
C ASN A 18 12.46 -11.25 -12.45
N ASP A 19 13.06 -10.33 -13.20
CA ASP A 19 12.45 -9.60 -14.32
C ASP A 19 11.87 -10.50 -15.43
N SER A 20 12.28 -11.76 -15.51
CA SER A 20 11.78 -12.76 -16.48
C SER A 20 10.73 -13.71 -15.88
N ALA A 21 10.17 -13.35 -14.71
CA ALA A 21 9.23 -14.16 -13.92
C ALA A 21 9.79 -15.56 -13.54
N LYS A 22 11.14 -15.69 -13.46
CA LYS A 22 11.81 -16.90 -12.99
C LYS A 22 12.02 -16.83 -11.49
N GLU A 23 11.70 -17.91 -10.78
CA GLU A 23 11.95 -18.04 -9.35
C GLU A 23 13.45 -17.91 -9.03
N LEU A 24 13.80 -16.99 -8.14
CA LEU A 24 15.15 -16.79 -7.63
C LEU A 24 15.34 -17.43 -6.26
N ALA A 25 14.35 -17.32 -5.39
CA ALA A 25 14.39 -17.87 -4.04
C ALA A 25 12.97 -18.15 -3.54
N GLN A 26 12.85 -19.19 -2.72
CA GLN A 26 11.63 -19.49 -1.98
C GLN A 26 11.98 -19.78 -0.51
N ARG A 27 11.27 -19.14 0.42
CA ARG A 27 11.42 -19.33 1.87
C ARG A 27 10.07 -19.65 2.49
N GLN A 28 10.03 -20.76 3.26
CA GLN A 28 8.78 -21.21 3.87
C GLN A 28 8.44 -20.43 5.13
N HIS A 29 7.16 -20.27 5.39
CA HIS A 29 6.57 -19.78 6.63
C HIS A 29 5.26 -20.51 6.94
N SER A 30 4.67 -20.25 8.10
CA SER A 30 3.41 -20.89 8.56
C SER A 30 2.31 -19.87 8.87
N PHE A 31 2.28 -18.75 8.15
CA PHE A 31 1.28 -17.70 8.37
C PHE A 31 0.00 -18.01 7.59
N SER A 32 -1.13 -18.19 8.27
CA SER A 32 -2.40 -18.55 7.63
C SER A 32 -3.10 -17.37 6.93
N SER A 33 -2.68 -16.15 7.19
CA SER A 33 -3.17 -14.93 6.54
C SER A 33 -2.01 -13.96 6.37
N PRO A 34 -1.03 -14.28 5.49
CA PRO A 34 0.15 -13.46 5.34
C PRO A 34 -0.17 -12.17 4.59
N VAL A 35 0.36 -11.08 5.09
CA VAL A 35 0.37 -9.79 4.41
C VAL A 35 1.81 -9.43 4.08
N LEU A 36 2.02 -8.98 2.85
CA LEU A 36 3.31 -8.54 2.33
C LEU A 36 3.29 -7.04 2.11
N ARG A 37 4.34 -6.36 2.57
CA ARG A 37 4.66 -4.97 2.18
C ARG A 37 6.13 -4.83 1.89
N THR A 38 6.45 -3.97 0.96
CA THR A 38 7.82 -3.74 0.50
C THR A 38 8.19 -2.28 0.58
N ASP A 39 9.47 -2.03 0.84
CA ASP A 39 10.10 -0.74 0.67
C ASP A 39 11.58 -0.92 0.27
N GLY A 40 11.97 -0.33 -0.85
CA GLY A 40 13.29 -0.55 -1.43
C GLY A 40 13.59 -2.05 -1.64
N SER A 41 14.70 -2.50 -1.09
CA SER A 41 15.18 -3.89 -1.19
C SER A 41 14.64 -4.82 -0.10
N LEU A 42 13.74 -4.35 0.76
CA LEU A 42 13.24 -5.10 1.89
C LEU A 42 11.74 -5.37 1.80
N ALA A 43 11.32 -6.44 2.43
CA ALA A 43 9.91 -6.79 2.59
C ALA A 43 9.62 -7.16 4.05
N VAL A 44 8.46 -6.76 4.54
CA VAL A 44 7.87 -7.31 5.75
C VAL A 44 6.75 -8.26 5.38
N VAL A 45 6.80 -9.47 5.94
CA VAL A 45 5.73 -10.46 5.89
C VAL A 45 5.21 -10.66 7.30
N TYR A 46 3.93 -10.48 7.51
CA TYR A 46 3.35 -10.67 8.83
C TYR A 46 2.04 -11.46 8.78
N HIS A 47 1.76 -12.15 9.85
CA HIS A 47 0.51 -12.87 10.04
C HIS A 47 -0.56 -11.90 10.57
N GLN A 48 -1.47 -11.47 9.71
CA GLN A 48 -2.59 -10.60 10.12
C GLN A 48 -3.47 -11.34 11.13
N GLU A 49 -3.84 -10.68 12.24
CA GLU A 49 -4.54 -11.28 13.39
C GLU A 49 -3.76 -12.41 14.10
N GLY A 50 -2.50 -12.62 13.73
CA GLY A 50 -1.55 -13.49 14.42
C GLY A 50 -0.40 -12.68 15.03
N THR A 51 0.68 -13.34 15.43
CA THR A 51 1.82 -12.71 16.12
C THR A 51 3.12 -12.76 15.32
N GLY A 52 3.17 -13.56 14.25
CA GLY A 52 4.40 -13.77 13.48
C GLY A 52 4.72 -12.61 12.55
N ILE A 53 5.99 -12.20 12.55
CA ILE A 53 6.53 -11.16 11.66
C ILE A 53 7.90 -11.58 11.15
N ARG A 54 8.19 -11.29 9.88
CA ARG A 54 9.48 -11.55 9.24
C ARG A 54 9.88 -10.35 8.41
N ILE A 55 11.17 -10.04 8.42
CA ILE A 55 11.80 -9.09 7.51
C ILE A 55 12.64 -9.89 6.52
N GLU A 56 12.36 -9.72 5.25
CA GLU A 56 12.97 -10.46 4.16
C GLU A 56 13.79 -9.51 3.27
N SER A 57 14.96 -9.98 2.87
CA SER A 57 15.76 -9.39 1.79
C SER A 57 15.71 -10.29 0.55
N ALA A 58 16.38 -9.91 -0.53
CA ALA A 58 16.54 -10.79 -1.69
C ALA A 58 17.26 -12.08 -1.34
N SER A 59 18.29 -12.03 -0.49
CA SER A 59 19.17 -13.16 -0.18
C SER A 59 18.70 -14.00 1.00
N GLU A 60 18.11 -13.39 2.04
CA GLU A 60 17.84 -14.07 3.30
C GLU A 60 16.69 -13.46 4.11
N THR A 61 16.22 -14.18 5.11
CA THR A 61 15.37 -13.68 6.17
C THR A 61 16.26 -12.98 7.21
N LEU A 62 16.09 -11.66 7.35
CA LEU A 62 16.87 -10.85 8.30
C LEU A 62 16.34 -11.00 9.72
N THR A 63 15.02 -11.00 9.88
CA THR A 63 14.33 -11.15 11.15
C THR A 63 13.19 -12.15 11.03
N SER A 64 13.00 -13.00 12.06
CA SER A 64 11.84 -13.88 12.17
C SER A 64 11.50 -14.06 13.65
N ARG A 65 10.35 -13.52 14.09
CA ARG A 65 9.94 -13.55 15.49
C ARG A 65 8.43 -13.56 15.66
N ASN A 66 7.98 -13.89 16.87
CA ASN A 66 6.61 -13.70 17.31
C ASN A 66 6.55 -12.51 18.28
N LEU A 67 5.60 -11.60 18.05
CA LEU A 67 5.28 -10.52 18.97
C LEU A 67 4.37 -11.02 20.09
N GLU A 68 4.24 -10.26 21.17
CA GLU A 68 3.39 -10.65 22.31
C GLU A 68 1.89 -10.54 22.00
N GLN A 69 1.52 -9.61 21.14
CA GLN A 69 0.13 -9.30 20.80
C GLN A 69 -0.11 -9.53 19.30
N LYS A 70 -1.38 -9.70 18.93
CA LYS A 70 -1.80 -9.88 17.54
C LYS A 70 -1.50 -8.64 16.70
N ILE A 71 -0.95 -8.87 15.52
CA ILE A 71 -0.57 -7.82 14.58
C ILE A 71 -1.81 -7.33 13.83
N ILE A 72 -2.00 -6.02 13.81
CA ILE A 72 -3.01 -5.32 13.02
C ILE A 72 -2.42 -5.00 11.65
N SER A 73 -1.25 -4.35 11.63
CA SER A 73 -0.52 -3.95 10.44
C SER A 73 0.97 -3.82 10.75
N ALA A 74 1.82 -3.95 9.73
CA ALA A 74 3.26 -3.73 9.85
C ALA A 74 3.81 -3.04 8.61
N SER A 75 4.95 -2.37 8.77
CA SER A 75 5.69 -1.68 7.70
C SER A 75 7.18 -1.88 7.89
N VAL A 76 7.93 -1.88 6.81
CA VAL A 76 9.39 -1.86 6.79
C VAL A 76 9.84 -0.64 5.98
N SER A 77 10.98 -0.09 6.31
CA SER A 77 11.69 0.96 5.56
C SER A 77 12.86 0.37 4.80
N SER A 78 13.32 1.05 3.76
CA SER A 78 14.52 0.66 3.01
C SER A 78 15.81 0.69 3.85
N SER A 79 15.81 1.41 4.98
CA SER A 79 16.93 1.41 5.95
C SER A 79 16.95 0.20 6.89
N GLY A 80 15.94 -0.69 6.83
CA GLY A 80 15.83 -1.86 7.70
C GLY A 80 15.07 -1.62 9.02
N VAL A 81 14.65 -0.38 9.30
CA VAL A 81 13.73 -0.09 10.41
C VAL A 81 12.37 -0.69 10.08
N TYR A 82 11.74 -1.35 11.03
CA TYR A 82 10.40 -1.87 10.85
C TYR A 82 9.48 -1.53 12.02
N ALA A 83 8.19 -1.50 11.77
CA ALA A 83 7.18 -1.15 12.75
C ALA A 83 6.02 -2.13 12.71
N ALA A 84 5.44 -2.39 13.87
CA ALA A 84 4.22 -3.16 14.02
C ALA A 84 3.17 -2.39 14.80
N LEU A 85 1.96 -2.36 14.28
CA LEU A 85 0.75 -2.04 15.02
C LEU A 85 0.19 -3.35 15.57
N THR A 86 -0.05 -3.40 16.87
CA THR A 86 -0.60 -4.58 17.53
C THR A 86 -1.81 -4.23 18.37
N GLN A 87 -2.60 -5.25 18.69
CA GLN A 87 -3.57 -5.15 19.79
C GLN A 87 -2.82 -4.81 21.09
N SER A 88 -3.53 -4.26 22.06
CA SER A 88 -2.99 -3.97 23.39
C SER A 88 -3.97 -4.45 24.46
N LYS A 89 -3.44 -4.87 25.64
CA LYS A 89 -4.27 -5.31 26.76
C LYS A 89 -5.04 -4.18 27.42
N ASN A 90 -4.47 -2.95 27.43
CA ASN A 90 -4.98 -1.83 28.21
C ASN A 90 -5.35 -0.62 27.36
N TYR A 91 -5.03 -0.65 26.05
CA TYR A 91 -5.25 0.44 25.09
C TYR A 91 -5.96 -0.09 23.85
N LEU A 92 -6.36 0.80 22.97
CA LEU A 92 -7.01 0.44 21.70
C LEU A 92 -6.03 -0.19 20.70
N GLY A 93 -4.74 0.04 20.88
CA GLY A 93 -3.65 -0.56 20.13
C GLY A 93 -2.30 0.01 20.57
N GLU A 94 -1.26 -0.57 20.00
CA GLU A 94 0.14 -0.22 20.29
C GLU A 94 0.94 -0.14 18.99
N LEU A 95 1.74 0.91 18.85
CA LEU A 95 2.79 1.02 17.85
C LEU A 95 4.12 0.69 18.50
N THR A 96 4.87 -0.24 17.94
CA THR A 96 6.28 -0.46 18.30
C THR A 96 7.14 -0.37 17.05
N VAL A 97 8.21 0.40 17.11
CA VAL A 97 9.21 0.57 16.05
C VAL A 97 10.52 -0.06 16.50
N TYR A 98 11.10 -0.87 15.61
CA TYR A 98 12.34 -1.60 15.84
C TYR A 98 13.42 -1.14 14.86
N LEU A 99 14.65 -1.08 15.32
CA LEU A 99 15.82 -0.91 14.46
C LEU A 99 16.10 -2.21 13.69
N SER A 100 17.01 -2.16 12.73
CA SER A 100 17.42 -3.32 11.92
C SER A 100 18.09 -4.44 12.69
N ASP A 101 18.50 -4.19 13.93
CA ASP A 101 19.06 -5.17 14.86
C ASP A 101 18.03 -5.72 15.88
N ASP A 102 16.73 -5.52 15.61
CA ASP A 102 15.59 -5.89 16.46
C ASP A 102 15.48 -5.12 17.80
N THR A 103 16.30 -4.09 18.02
CA THR A 103 16.21 -3.24 19.22
C THR A 103 14.98 -2.36 19.11
N GLU A 104 14.15 -2.30 20.18
CA GLU A 104 13.02 -1.38 20.27
C GLU A 104 13.53 0.06 20.32
N LYS A 105 13.11 0.88 19.35
CA LYS A 105 13.44 2.29 19.25
C LYS A 105 12.36 3.19 19.81
N TYR A 106 11.09 2.86 19.55
CA TYR A 106 9.95 3.73 19.85
C TYR A 106 8.71 2.91 20.17
N LYS A 107 7.88 3.45 21.08
CA LYS A 107 6.60 2.85 21.44
C LYS A 107 5.55 3.91 21.70
N TYR A 108 4.31 3.68 21.21
CA TYR A 108 3.17 4.56 21.46
C TYR A 108 1.89 3.76 21.70
N TYR A 109 1.07 4.19 22.65
CA TYR A 109 -0.18 3.55 23.01
C TYR A 109 -1.36 4.41 22.59
N PHE A 110 -2.27 3.83 21.79
CA PHE A 110 -3.47 4.52 21.32
C PHE A 110 -4.61 4.37 22.34
N SER A 111 -5.07 5.50 22.91
CA SER A 111 -6.15 5.54 23.89
C SER A 111 -7.49 6.04 23.32
N GLU A 112 -7.47 6.76 22.20
CA GLU A 112 -8.66 7.41 21.63
C GLU A 112 -9.11 6.78 20.29
N TRP A 113 -8.18 6.23 19.53
CA TRP A 113 -8.39 5.73 18.17
C TRP A 113 -7.85 4.32 18.03
N TYR A 114 -8.62 3.44 17.38
CA TYR A 114 -8.14 2.13 16.97
C TYR A 114 -7.18 2.28 15.79
N PRO A 115 -5.90 1.92 15.93
CA PRO A 115 -4.97 1.97 14.81
C PRO A 115 -5.33 0.91 13.78
N VAL A 116 -5.22 1.27 12.48
CA VAL A 116 -5.66 0.41 11.37
C VAL A 116 -4.51 0.09 10.44
N ASP A 117 -3.72 1.10 10.07
CA ASP A 117 -2.66 0.94 9.08
C ASP A 117 -1.46 1.82 9.40
N ILE A 118 -0.25 1.38 8.98
CA ILE A 118 1.02 2.08 9.20
C ILE A 118 1.85 2.11 7.93
N SER A 119 2.55 3.22 7.71
CA SER A 119 3.62 3.34 6.74
C SER A 119 4.80 4.07 7.34
N LEU A 120 6.00 3.56 7.11
CA LEU A 120 7.26 4.22 7.46
C LEU A 120 7.79 5.06 6.31
N SER A 121 8.56 6.10 6.64
CA SER A 121 9.45 6.78 5.69
C SER A 121 10.57 5.84 5.23
N ALA A 122 11.13 6.07 4.05
CA ALA A 122 12.21 5.23 3.51
C ALA A 122 13.44 5.17 4.43
N ASP A 123 13.77 6.27 5.11
CA ASP A 123 14.87 6.33 6.08
C ASP A 123 14.54 5.74 7.47
N GLY A 124 13.26 5.42 7.73
CA GLY A 124 12.79 4.85 8.99
C GLY A 124 12.85 5.81 10.20
N THR A 125 13.00 7.12 9.97
CA THR A 125 13.08 8.11 11.07
C THR A 125 11.72 8.60 11.54
N TRP A 126 10.70 8.50 10.68
CA TRP A 126 9.33 8.88 10.95
C TRP A 126 8.33 7.93 10.27
N GLY A 127 7.08 8.08 10.62
CA GLY A 127 6.01 7.27 10.00
C GLY A 127 4.64 7.88 10.21
N ALA A 128 3.65 7.29 9.55
CA ALA A 128 2.26 7.69 9.63
C ALA A 128 1.39 6.50 10.01
N VAL A 129 0.40 6.73 10.89
CA VAL A 129 -0.57 5.71 11.32
C VAL A 129 -1.98 6.22 11.11
N THR A 130 -2.83 5.44 10.44
CA THR A 130 -4.27 5.69 10.43
C THR A 130 -4.94 5.05 11.63
N GLY A 131 -5.95 5.72 12.18
CA GLY A 131 -6.83 5.19 13.21
C GLY A 131 -8.29 5.52 12.92
N ILE A 132 -9.20 4.79 13.56
CA ILE A 132 -10.65 4.99 13.48
C ILE A 132 -11.25 5.09 14.87
N ALA A 133 -12.31 5.88 15.01
CA ALA A 133 -13.12 5.95 16.22
C ALA A 133 -14.59 6.24 15.89
N ALA A 134 -15.50 5.78 16.73
CA ALA A 134 -16.89 6.22 16.70
C ALA A 134 -17.04 7.44 17.61
N GLN A 135 -17.40 8.58 17.04
CA GLN A 135 -17.62 9.83 17.75
C GLN A 135 -18.93 10.45 17.27
N ASP A 136 -19.79 10.87 18.19
CA ASP A 136 -21.09 11.48 17.88
C ASP A 136 -21.98 10.66 16.95
N GLY A 137 -21.92 9.30 17.08
CA GLY A 137 -22.69 8.38 16.26
C GLY A 137 -22.16 8.18 14.82
N THR A 138 -21.02 8.76 14.48
CA THR A 138 -20.37 8.59 13.17
C THR A 138 -18.98 7.97 13.33
N VAL A 139 -18.54 7.23 12.30
CA VAL A 139 -17.17 6.73 12.23
C VAL A 139 -16.30 7.81 11.62
N LYS A 140 -15.26 8.19 12.35
CA LYS A 140 -14.24 9.14 11.91
C LYS A 140 -12.90 8.44 11.74
N SER A 141 -12.02 8.99 10.94
CA SER A 141 -10.64 8.55 10.81
C SER A 141 -9.66 9.64 11.20
N VAL A 142 -8.46 9.22 11.56
CA VAL A 142 -7.35 10.09 11.89
C VAL A 142 -6.07 9.58 11.22
N VAL A 143 -5.16 10.47 10.91
CA VAL A 143 -3.77 10.15 10.59
C VAL A 143 -2.87 10.84 11.60
N TYR A 144 -2.08 10.06 12.31
CA TYR A 144 -0.98 10.53 13.14
C TYR A 144 0.32 10.50 12.36
N ILE A 145 1.13 11.55 12.51
CA ILE A 145 2.50 11.60 11.99
C ILE A 145 3.44 11.53 13.20
N PHE A 146 4.31 10.55 13.23
CA PHE A 146 5.27 10.32 14.30
C PHE A 146 6.69 10.65 13.82
N ASP A 147 7.44 11.39 14.62
CA ASP A 147 8.89 11.44 14.58
C ASP A 147 9.40 10.54 15.71
N PHE A 148 10.09 9.45 15.38
CA PHE A 148 10.48 8.44 16.36
C PHE A 148 11.60 8.87 17.32
N ASN A 149 11.96 10.15 17.32
CA ASN A 149 12.80 10.79 18.33
C ASN A 149 12.00 11.66 19.30
N GLN A 150 10.66 11.72 19.16
CA GLN A 150 9.75 12.52 20.00
C GLN A 150 8.70 11.60 20.62
N GLU A 151 8.32 11.85 21.88
CA GLU A 151 7.32 11.02 22.59
C GLU A 151 5.92 11.14 21.96
N GLU A 152 5.53 12.37 21.60
CA GLU A 152 4.19 12.67 21.06
C GLU A 152 4.17 12.76 19.53
N PRO A 153 3.02 12.50 18.90
CA PRO A 153 2.87 12.69 17.46
C PRO A 153 3.16 14.12 17.03
N LYS A 154 3.93 14.30 15.97
CA LYS A 154 4.31 15.58 15.40
C LYS A 154 3.13 16.33 14.76
N ALA A 155 2.17 15.60 14.18
CA ALA A 155 0.97 16.13 13.55
C ALA A 155 -0.19 15.14 13.63
N LYS A 156 -1.42 15.67 13.52
CA LYS A 156 -2.66 14.89 13.51
C LYS A 156 -3.62 15.48 12.48
N PHE A 157 -4.17 14.64 11.60
CA PHE A 157 -5.15 15.02 10.58
C PHE A 157 -6.43 14.22 10.80
N GLU A 158 -7.57 14.89 10.96
CA GLU A 158 -8.86 14.23 11.18
C GLU A 158 -9.74 14.26 9.92
N PHE A 159 -10.56 13.21 9.75
CA PHE A 159 -11.46 13.00 8.64
C PHE A 159 -12.85 12.63 9.18
N SER A 160 -13.83 13.49 8.96
CA SER A 160 -15.16 13.34 9.55
C SER A 160 -16.07 12.37 8.81
N ASP A 161 -15.93 12.24 7.48
CA ASP A 161 -16.83 11.46 6.62
C ASP A 161 -16.10 10.53 5.67
N ASN A 162 -14.83 10.23 5.93
CA ASN A 162 -14.00 9.39 5.09
C ASN A 162 -13.31 8.33 5.93
N LEU A 163 -13.73 7.07 5.77
CA LEU A 163 -13.08 5.94 6.42
C LEU A 163 -11.81 5.58 5.66
N LEU A 164 -10.65 5.84 6.27
CA LEU A 164 -9.36 5.56 5.66
C LEU A 164 -9.07 4.06 5.64
N LEU A 165 -8.67 3.56 4.48
CA LEU A 165 -8.43 2.14 4.19
C LEU A 165 -6.94 1.81 4.12
N SER A 166 -6.12 2.76 3.66
CA SER A 166 -4.67 2.54 3.47
C SER A 166 -3.91 3.85 3.50
N ILE A 167 -2.63 3.78 3.87
CA ILE A 167 -1.73 4.92 3.99
C ILE A 167 -0.36 4.60 3.40
N ARG A 168 0.33 5.60 2.86
CA ARG A 168 1.71 5.49 2.38
C ARG A 168 2.49 6.77 2.63
N CYS A 169 3.65 6.67 3.27
CA CYS A 169 4.65 7.73 3.28
C CYS A 169 5.29 7.85 1.89
N LEU A 170 5.39 9.08 1.39
CA LEU A 170 5.91 9.38 0.06
C LEU A 170 7.34 9.90 0.15
N GLU A 171 8.13 9.74 -0.91
CA GLU A 171 9.49 10.25 -1.00
C GLU A 171 9.57 11.79 -0.90
N SER A 172 8.48 12.47 -1.20
CA SER A 172 8.37 13.93 -1.00
C SER A 172 8.31 14.38 0.46
N GLY A 173 8.19 13.45 1.43
CA GLY A 173 7.93 13.75 2.84
C GLY A 173 6.44 13.96 3.15
N ASN A 174 5.57 13.83 2.15
CA ASN A 174 4.12 13.87 2.29
C ASN A 174 3.57 12.48 2.61
N VAL A 175 2.28 12.41 2.92
CA VAL A 175 1.58 11.15 3.21
C VAL A 175 0.34 11.04 2.35
N ALA A 176 0.22 9.93 1.61
CA ALA A 176 -0.96 9.59 0.84
C ALA A 176 -1.90 8.72 1.67
N ALA A 177 -3.19 9.02 1.66
CA ALA A 177 -4.23 8.19 2.28
C ALA A 177 -5.39 7.95 1.32
N ILE A 178 -5.86 6.71 1.30
CA ILE A 178 -7.02 6.27 0.53
C ILE A 178 -8.15 5.99 1.49
N GLY A 179 -9.31 6.57 1.24
CA GLY A 179 -10.52 6.30 1.99
C GLY A 179 -11.65 5.76 1.13
N ASN A 180 -12.80 5.52 1.76
CA ASN A 180 -13.98 5.00 1.07
C ASN A 180 -14.76 6.06 0.27
N ARG A 181 -14.57 7.36 0.57
CA ARG A 181 -15.25 8.48 -0.10
C ARG A 181 -14.31 9.47 -0.77
N GLY A 182 -13.03 9.41 -0.43
CA GLY A 182 -12.03 10.32 -0.96
C GLY A 182 -10.61 9.84 -0.65
N ALA A 183 -9.66 10.44 -1.33
CA ALA A 183 -8.24 10.28 -1.11
C ALA A 183 -7.62 11.60 -0.68
N SER A 184 -6.50 11.56 0.00
CA SER A 184 -5.86 12.79 0.52
C SER A 184 -4.35 12.71 0.45
N ILE A 185 -3.70 13.83 0.16
CA ILE A 185 -2.29 14.03 0.41
C ILE A 185 -2.16 14.99 1.61
N MET A 186 -1.52 14.51 2.65
CA MET A 186 -1.16 15.32 3.81
C MET A 186 0.27 15.83 3.66
N ILE A 187 0.46 17.10 4.00
CA ILE A 187 1.74 17.83 3.96
C ILE A 187 2.13 18.14 5.40
N PRO A 188 2.84 17.22 6.10
CA PRO A 188 3.11 17.38 7.52
C PRO A 188 3.90 18.64 7.86
N ALA A 189 4.80 19.08 6.98
CA ALA A 189 5.60 20.30 7.17
C ALA A 189 4.77 21.57 7.17
N ALA A 190 3.66 21.61 6.42
CA ALA A 190 2.72 22.74 6.39
C ALA A 190 1.52 22.55 7.32
N GLN A 191 1.33 21.37 7.88
CA GLN A 191 0.12 20.95 8.61
C GLN A 191 -1.17 21.12 7.78
N GLU A 192 -1.06 20.85 6.48
CA GLU A 192 -2.14 20.96 5.51
C GLU A 192 -2.47 19.59 4.91
N LYS A 193 -3.70 19.45 4.40
CA LYS A 193 -4.10 18.31 3.58
C LYS A 193 -4.84 18.77 2.34
N ILE A 194 -4.64 18.04 1.26
CA ILE A 194 -5.32 18.24 -0.02
C ILE A 194 -6.21 17.02 -0.24
N ASP A 195 -7.52 17.24 -0.23
CA ASP A 195 -8.53 16.20 -0.35
C ASP A 195 -9.03 16.08 -1.80
N TYR A 196 -9.20 14.87 -2.28
CA TYR A 196 -9.86 14.52 -3.54
C TYR A 196 -11.14 13.73 -3.22
N ASP A 197 -12.29 14.34 -3.47
CA ASP A 197 -13.60 13.73 -3.27
C ASP A 197 -13.96 12.83 -4.46
N TYR A 198 -14.43 11.61 -4.20
CA TYR A 198 -14.88 10.67 -5.25
C TYR A 198 -16.21 11.05 -5.87
N GLN A 199 -16.90 12.07 -5.36
CA GLN A 199 -18.17 12.58 -5.88
C GLN A 199 -19.25 11.49 -6.02
N GLY A 200 -19.34 10.63 -5.01
CA GLY A 200 -20.30 9.52 -4.98
C GLY A 200 -19.90 8.29 -5.79
N LYS A 201 -18.77 8.31 -6.50
CA LYS A 201 -18.22 7.12 -7.16
C LYS A 201 -17.66 6.16 -6.13
N THR A 202 -17.63 4.87 -6.47
CA THR A 202 -17.10 3.81 -5.60
C THR A 202 -15.66 3.46 -5.97
N LEU A 203 -14.78 3.39 -4.99
CA LEU A 203 -13.41 2.93 -5.19
C LEU A 203 -13.41 1.44 -5.58
N SER A 204 -12.99 1.11 -6.80
CA SER A 204 -12.86 -0.26 -7.28
C SER A 204 -11.51 -0.87 -6.92
N THR A 205 -10.44 -0.14 -7.19
CA THR A 205 -9.06 -0.55 -6.90
C THR A 205 -8.15 0.66 -6.91
N PHE A 206 -6.98 0.51 -6.31
CA PHE A 206 -5.97 1.56 -6.25
C PHE A 206 -4.56 1.00 -6.17
N GLN A 207 -3.58 1.87 -6.43
CA GLN A 207 -2.17 1.68 -6.10
C GLN A 207 -1.67 2.92 -5.36
N LEU A 208 -0.92 2.72 -4.27
CA LEU A 208 -0.12 3.74 -3.61
C LEU A 208 1.34 3.51 -3.98
N ASP A 209 1.99 4.56 -4.48
CA ASP A 209 3.37 4.52 -4.92
C ASP A 209 4.16 5.65 -4.25
N PRO A 210 5.35 5.38 -3.66
CA PRO A 210 6.11 6.39 -2.94
C PRO A 210 6.60 7.54 -3.82
N TYR A 211 6.77 7.32 -5.14
CA TYR A 211 7.26 8.31 -6.09
C TYR A 211 6.15 9.00 -6.86
N TYR A 212 5.14 8.24 -7.29
CA TYR A 212 4.08 8.73 -8.18
C TYR A 212 2.81 9.20 -7.45
N GLY A 213 2.73 8.97 -6.13
CA GLY A 213 1.54 9.29 -5.33
C GLY A 213 0.52 8.16 -5.36
N MET A 214 -0.67 8.41 -5.89
CA MET A 214 -1.73 7.40 -5.94
C MET A 214 -2.41 7.35 -7.29
N VAL A 215 -2.80 6.16 -7.71
CA VAL A 215 -3.68 5.94 -8.86
C VAL A 215 -4.92 5.17 -8.43
N LEU A 216 -6.09 5.62 -8.87
CA LEU A 216 -7.40 5.15 -8.45
C LEU A 216 -8.22 4.73 -9.66
N ALA A 217 -9.03 3.69 -9.51
CA ALA A 217 -10.15 3.40 -10.41
C ALA A 217 -11.45 3.57 -9.63
N LEU A 218 -12.26 4.55 -10.03
CA LEU A 218 -13.51 4.95 -9.38
C LEU A 218 -14.68 4.52 -10.25
N ALA A 219 -15.47 3.54 -9.81
CA ALA A 219 -16.65 3.07 -10.52
C ALA A 219 -17.79 4.08 -10.39
N GLN A 220 -18.46 4.37 -11.52
CA GLN A 220 -19.60 5.28 -11.58
C GLN A 220 -20.93 4.59 -11.19
N SER A 221 -20.96 3.26 -11.23
CA SER A 221 -22.16 2.44 -10.97
C SER A 221 -21.76 1.15 -10.23
N GLU A 222 -22.72 0.53 -9.54
CA GLU A 222 -22.52 -0.69 -8.77
C GLU A 222 -22.00 -1.88 -9.60
N ASP A 223 -22.33 -1.94 -10.90
CA ASP A 223 -21.82 -2.99 -11.81
C ASP A 223 -20.34 -2.81 -12.16
N GLY A 224 -19.76 -1.64 -11.85
CA GLY A 224 -18.35 -1.31 -12.04
C GLY A 224 -17.90 -1.17 -13.50
N ARG A 225 -18.82 -1.18 -14.48
CA ARG A 225 -18.47 -1.21 -15.92
C ARG A 225 -17.93 0.09 -16.48
N ASN A 226 -18.17 1.19 -15.79
CA ASN A 226 -17.66 2.51 -16.16
C ASN A 226 -16.86 3.06 -14.99
N CYS A 227 -15.57 3.22 -15.18
CA CYS A 227 -14.67 3.76 -14.18
C CYS A 227 -14.12 5.11 -14.64
N THR A 228 -13.75 5.95 -13.67
CA THR A 228 -12.84 7.07 -13.88
C THR A 228 -11.48 6.64 -13.34
N VAL A 229 -10.45 6.73 -14.16
CA VAL A 229 -9.05 6.55 -13.72
C VAL A 229 -8.52 7.90 -13.30
N VAL A 230 -7.95 7.96 -12.11
CA VAL A 230 -7.42 9.20 -11.52
C VAL A 230 -6.03 8.95 -10.99
N ARG A 231 -5.09 9.86 -11.27
CA ARG A 231 -3.79 9.91 -10.60
C ARG A 231 -3.65 11.24 -9.85
N ILE A 232 -3.35 11.12 -8.57
CA ILE A 232 -3.01 12.25 -7.71
C ILE A 232 -1.53 12.12 -7.39
N ASP A 233 -0.76 13.13 -7.74
CA ASP A 233 0.68 13.13 -7.56
C ASP A 233 1.07 13.28 -6.07
N ASN A 234 2.36 13.21 -5.79
CA ASN A 234 2.91 13.30 -4.44
C ASN A 234 2.80 14.71 -3.81
N GLN A 235 2.29 15.71 -4.55
CA GLN A 235 1.98 17.05 -4.07
C GLN A 235 0.46 17.29 -3.93
N GLY A 236 -0.39 16.30 -4.23
CA GLY A 236 -1.85 16.41 -4.14
C GLY A 236 -2.53 16.98 -5.37
N LYS A 237 -1.80 17.20 -6.47
CA LYS A 237 -2.37 17.65 -7.73
C LYS A 237 -2.98 16.48 -8.49
N THR A 238 -4.20 16.64 -8.99
CA THR A 238 -4.77 15.71 -9.97
C THR A 238 -3.98 15.83 -11.27
N ALA A 239 -3.11 14.86 -11.51
CA ALA A 239 -2.22 14.84 -12.66
C ALA A 239 -2.83 14.13 -13.88
N MET A 240 -3.86 13.28 -13.64
CA MET A 240 -4.54 12.52 -14.68
C MET A 240 -5.96 12.21 -14.21
N GLU A 241 -6.95 12.43 -15.07
CA GLU A 241 -8.35 12.03 -14.82
C GLU A 241 -9.05 11.80 -16.15
N TYR A 242 -9.55 10.58 -16.40
CA TYR A 242 -10.31 10.24 -17.62
C TYR A 242 -11.24 9.04 -17.41
N PRO A 243 -12.35 8.96 -18.18
CA PRO A 243 -13.26 7.83 -18.11
C PRO A 243 -12.73 6.61 -18.89
N VAL A 244 -13.03 5.41 -18.40
CA VAL A 244 -12.85 4.15 -19.13
C VAL A 244 -14.13 3.34 -19.08
N ALA A 245 -14.61 2.88 -20.25
CA ALA A 245 -15.83 2.09 -20.37
C ALA A 245 -15.58 0.60 -20.07
N ARG A 246 -14.94 0.33 -18.93
CA ARG A 246 -14.53 -1.02 -18.49
C ARG A 246 -14.64 -1.18 -16.98
N LYS A 247 -14.86 -2.41 -16.53
CA LYS A 247 -14.72 -2.79 -15.14
C LYS A 247 -13.24 -2.97 -14.82
N VAL A 248 -12.69 -2.16 -13.92
CA VAL A 248 -11.29 -2.22 -13.52
C VAL A 248 -11.15 -3.07 -12.27
N THR A 249 -10.41 -4.18 -12.36
CA THR A 249 -10.18 -5.11 -11.24
C THR A 249 -8.81 -4.95 -10.61
N SER A 250 -7.84 -4.41 -11.33
CA SER A 250 -6.52 -4.04 -10.83
C SER A 250 -6.00 -2.87 -11.67
N ILE A 251 -5.23 -2.00 -11.04
CA ILE A 251 -4.64 -0.82 -11.69
C ILE A 251 -3.18 -0.71 -11.28
N GLY A 252 -2.34 -0.23 -12.20
CA GLY A 252 -0.95 0.11 -11.96
C GLY A 252 -0.57 1.35 -12.74
N TYR A 253 0.47 2.05 -12.29
CA TYR A 253 1.04 3.20 -12.98
C TYR A 253 2.57 3.14 -12.90
N ASN A 254 3.20 3.44 -14.02
CA ASN A 254 4.64 3.59 -14.09
C ASN A 254 4.99 4.56 -15.24
N ASN A 255 5.70 5.63 -14.91
CA ASN A 255 6.34 6.56 -15.84
C ASN A 255 5.49 6.93 -17.07
N GLY A 256 4.32 7.54 -16.87
CA GLY A 256 3.44 8.03 -17.94
C GLY A 256 2.49 7.00 -18.52
N VAL A 257 2.50 5.77 -18.03
CA VAL A 257 1.59 4.70 -18.46
C VAL A 257 0.75 4.20 -17.31
N ALA A 258 -0.56 4.28 -17.44
CA ALA A 258 -1.50 3.58 -16.57
C ALA A 258 -1.92 2.27 -17.23
N GLY A 259 -1.78 1.16 -16.49
CA GLY A 259 -2.29 -0.15 -16.90
C GLY A 259 -3.50 -0.54 -16.08
N ILE A 260 -4.57 -0.99 -16.72
CA ILE A 260 -5.74 -1.52 -16.04
C ILE A 260 -6.00 -2.96 -16.44
N LEU A 261 -6.35 -3.80 -15.47
CA LEU A 261 -6.81 -5.17 -15.71
C LEU A 261 -8.34 -5.18 -15.83
N SER A 262 -8.82 -5.69 -16.93
CA SER A 262 -10.24 -5.88 -17.20
C SER A 262 -10.48 -7.14 -18.02
N SER A 263 -11.30 -8.06 -17.51
CA SER A 263 -11.74 -9.27 -18.24
C SER A 263 -10.58 -10.07 -18.87
N GLY A 264 -9.52 -10.30 -18.11
CA GLY A 264 -8.35 -11.08 -18.55
C GLY A 264 -7.41 -10.36 -19.51
N ARG A 265 -7.56 -9.05 -19.69
CA ARG A 265 -6.68 -8.23 -20.53
C ARG A 265 -6.13 -7.04 -19.77
N ILE A 266 -4.92 -6.62 -20.09
CA ILE A 266 -4.34 -5.35 -19.66
C ILE A 266 -4.58 -4.34 -20.79
N TYR A 267 -5.18 -3.21 -20.44
CA TYR A 267 -5.29 -2.04 -21.30
C TYR A 267 -4.36 -0.96 -20.77
N THR A 268 -3.56 -0.39 -21.64
CA THR A 268 -2.61 0.67 -21.30
C THR A 268 -3.13 2.01 -21.81
N TYR A 269 -2.90 3.05 -21.02
CA TYR A 269 -3.32 4.42 -21.30
C TYR A 269 -2.19 5.39 -21.04
N SER A 270 -2.09 6.43 -21.88
CA SER A 270 -1.24 7.58 -21.63
C SER A 270 -1.79 8.46 -20.50
N ASP A 271 -1.01 9.42 -20.00
CA ASP A 271 -1.47 10.42 -19.04
C ASP A 271 -2.62 11.30 -19.56
N LEU A 272 -2.83 11.35 -20.88
CA LEU A 272 -3.93 12.05 -21.52
C LEU A 272 -5.21 11.20 -21.66
N GLY A 273 -5.18 9.94 -21.23
CA GLY A 273 -6.31 9.00 -21.31
C GLY A 273 -6.47 8.35 -22.67
N GLU A 274 -5.47 8.43 -23.55
CA GLU A 274 -5.47 7.73 -24.83
C GLU A 274 -5.10 6.26 -24.61
N GLU A 275 -5.92 5.34 -25.11
CA GLU A 275 -5.61 3.91 -25.07
C GLU A 275 -4.44 3.61 -26.02
N THR A 276 -3.34 3.11 -25.46
CA THR A 276 -2.11 2.85 -26.20
C THR A 276 -1.94 1.37 -26.56
N GLY A 277 -2.66 0.46 -25.90
CA GLY A 277 -2.58 -0.96 -26.21
C GLY A 277 -3.55 -1.82 -25.40
N ALA A 278 -3.68 -3.08 -25.85
CA ALA A 278 -4.49 -4.09 -25.20
C ALA A 278 -3.81 -5.47 -25.31
N TYR A 279 -3.43 -6.03 -24.18
CA TYR A 279 -2.56 -7.22 -24.07
C TYR A 279 -3.29 -8.34 -23.33
N ASP A 280 -3.05 -9.58 -23.72
CA ASP A 280 -3.60 -10.74 -23.03
C ASP A 280 -2.92 -10.94 -21.68
N ALA A 281 -3.70 -10.99 -20.62
CA ALA A 281 -3.25 -11.28 -19.26
C ALA A 281 -3.65 -12.67 -18.78
N GLY A 282 -4.48 -13.37 -19.55
CA GLY A 282 -5.10 -14.65 -19.18
C GLY A 282 -6.36 -14.47 -18.33
N ASN A 283 -7.31 -15.38 -18.53
CA ASN A 283 -8.64 -15.32 -17.87
C ASN A 283 -8.57 -15.50 -16.36
N ASP A 284 -7.49 -16.05 -15.83
CA ASP A 284 -7.21 -16.27 -14.41
C ASP A 284 -6.48 -15.11 -13.72
N ALA A 285 -6.16 -14.02 -14.46
CA ALA A 285 -5.46 -12.87 -13.96
C ALA A 285 -6.22 -12.21 -12.80
N LYS A 286 -5.53 -12.01 -11.66
CA LYS A 286 -6.07 -11.42 -10.43
C LYS A 286 -5.55 -10.02 -10.18
N LYS A 287 -4.26 -9.79 -10.44
CA LYS A 287 -3.59 -8.52 -10.16
C LYS A 287 -2.51 -8.24 -11.20
N ILE A 288 -2.28 -6.96 -11.46
CA ILE A 288 -1.14 -6.49 -12.25
C ILE A 288 -0.25 -5.58 -11.43
N LEU A 289 1.03 -5.60 -11.75
CA LEU A 289 2.02 -4.66 -11.26
C LEU A 289 2.82 -4.16 -12.47
N LEU A 290 2.75 -2.87 -12.77
CA LEU A 290 3.58 -2.27 -13.81
C LEU A 290 5.01 -2.13 -13.28
N TYR A 291 5.90 -2.89 -13.87
CA TYR A 291 7.31 -2.89 -13.57
C TYR A 291 8.03 -1.73 -14.29
N SER A 292 7.60 -1.44 -15.50
CA SER A 292 8.02 -0.28 -16.30
C SER A 292 6.84 0.24 -17.12
N ASN A 293 7.07 1.27 -17.93
CA ASN A 293 6.08 1.76 -18.88
C ASN A 293 5.84 0.79 -20.07
N SER A 294 6.65 -0.26 -20.21
CA SER A 294 6.58 -1.24 -21.30
C SER A 294 6.36 -2.68 -20.83
N GLN A 295 6.15 -2.90 -19.52
CA GLN A 295 6.12 -4.23 -18.96
C GLN A 295 5.32 -4.32 -17.66
N ALA A 296 4.57 -5.43 -17.51
CA ALA A 296 3.86 -5.74 -16.27
C ALA A 296 4.08 -7.20 -15.85
N TYR A 297 4.05 -7.42 -14.54
CA TYR A 297 3.77 -8.72 -13.97
C TYR A 297 2.27 -8.92 -13.82
N VAL A 298 1.81 -10.13 -14.10
CA VAL A 298 0.43 -10.58 -13.88
C VAL A 298 0.44 -11.70 -12.87
N LEU A 299 -0.25 -11.51 -11.77
CA LEU A 299 -0.52 -12.57 -10.82
C LEU A 299 -1.78 -13.31 -11.27
N GLY A 300 -1.63 -14.57 -11.68
CA GLY A 300 -2.71 -15.52 -11.95
C GLY A 300 -3.13 -16.28 -10.68
N VAL A 301 -3.89 -17.35 -10.86
CA VAL A 301 -4.32 -18.22 -9.75
C VAL A 301 -3.16 -19.06 -9.20
N SER A 302 -2.29 -19.56 -10.07
CA SER A 302 -1.22 -20.49 -9.72
C SER A 302 0.16 -20.10 -10.24
N GLU A 303 0.27 -18.99 -10.95
CA GLU A 303 1.52 -18.54 -11.55
C GLU A 303 1.64 -17.03 -11.63
N ILE A 304 2.87 -16.55 -11.77
CA ILE A 304 3.20 -15.18 -12.16
C ILE A 304 3.63 -15.18 -13.63
N ARG A 305 3.12 -14.23 -14.39
CA ARG A 305 3.42 -14.06 -15.82
C ARG A 305 3.95 -12.67 -16.09
N GLN A 306 4.72 -12.54 -17.14
CA GLN A 306 5.22 -11.28 -17.65
C GLN A 306 4.48 -10.92 -18.94
N VAL A 307 4.08 -9.67 -19.06
CA VAL A 307 3.43 -9.12 -20.26
C VAL A 307 4.20 -7.88 -20.70
N PHE A 308 4.60 -7.88 -21.97
CA PHE A 308 5.29 -6.76 -22.59
C PHE A 308 4.29 -5.89 -23.36
N PHE A 309 4.45 -4.60 -23.24
CA PHE A 309 3.71 -3.58 -23.99
C PHE A 309 4.55 -3.15 -25.19
N SER A 310 3.97 -3.16 -26.34
CA SER A 310 4.62 -2.73 -27.60
C SER A 310 4.22 -1.32 -27.99
#